data_bef98a2c4398731297c54f478e3d03ad
#
_entry.id   bef98a2c4398731297c54f478e3d03ad
#
_cell.length_a   1.000
_cell.length_b   1.000
_cell.length_c   1.000
_cell.angle_alpha   90.00
_cell.angle_beta   90.00
_cell.angle_gamma   90.00
#
_symmetry.space_group_name_H-M   'P 1'
#
loop_
_entity.id
_entity.type
_entity.pdbx_description
1 polymer ?
#
loop_
_entity_poly.entity_id
_entity_poly.type
_entity_poly.pdbx_seq_one_letter_code
_entity_poly.pdbx_strand_id
1 'polypeptide(L)'
;VVAGARMFIGLDVATAAPTNVEPSTKVNCIGVAQISTSSNLNIVYGNATAKTPIALGANFPANTAADAYELNLFSPPAGGVHWHVRRLNTAFEASGFVTSMEAPSATTLLCHQLWRCNNATALAVGLDVCGIYIETDH
;
A
#
# COMPACT_ATOMS: atom_id res chain seq x y z
N VAL A 1 -13.86 -12.16 6.63
CA VAL A 1 -12.38 -12.15 6.57
C VAL A 1 -11.94 -13.42 5.86
N VAL A 2 -11.18 -13.27 4.77
CA VAL A 2 -10.60 -14.40 4.03
C VAL A 2 -9.17 -14.58 4.49
N ALA A 3 -8.83 -15.78 4.96
CA ALA A 3 -7.47 -16.09 5.39
C ALA A 3 -6.50 -15.96 4.19
N GLY A 4 -5.38 -15.27 4.38
CA GLY A 4 -4.40 -15.04 3.33
C GLY A 4 -4.82 -14.02 2.26
N ALA A 5 -5.93 -13.30 2.46
CA ALA A 5 -6.31 -12.21 1.56
C ALA A 5 -5.20 -11.17 1.48
N ARG A 6 -5.02 -10.61 0.29
CA ARG A 6 -3.99 -9.63 -0.04
C ARG A 6 -4.61 -8.42 -0.68
N MET A 7 -4.02 -7.28 -0.43
CA MET A 7 -4.46 -5.99 -0.98
C MET A 7 -3.24 -5.10 -1.17
N PHE A 8 -3.27 -4.27 -2.18
CA PHE A 8 -2.30 -3.19 -2.34
C PHE A 8 -3.00 -1.95 -2.91
N ILE A 9 -2.70 -0.81 -2.33
CA ILE A 9 -3.11 0.50 -2.79
C ILE A 9 -1.89 1.41 -2.74
N GLY A 10 -1.48 1.96 -3.86
CA GLY A 10 -0.32 2.83 -3.91
C GLY A 10 0.24 3.01 -5.31
N LEU A 11 1.51 3.29 -5.37
CA LEU A 11 2.29 3.50 -6.59
C LEU A 11 3.19 2.30 -6.86
N ASP A 12 3.24 1.85 -8.10
CA ASP A 12 3.96 0.64 -8.52
C ASP A 12 4.47 0.79 -9.95
N VAL A 13 5.60 0.18 -10.24
CA VAL A 13 6.15 0.12 -11.60
C VAL A 13 5.34 -0.80 -12.53
N ALA A 14 4.63 -1.78 -11.98
CA ALA A 14 3.84 -2.71 -12.77
C ALA A 14 2.60 -2.03 -13.36
N THR A 15 2.36 -2.22 -14.65
CA THR A 15 1.20 -1.67 -15.38
C THR A 15 0.07 -2.68 -15.56
N ALA A 16 0.35 -3.98 -15.37
CA ALA A 16 -0.64 -5.05 -15.49
C ALA A 16 -1.35 -5.30 -14.17
N ALA A 17 -2.62 -5.69 -14.24
CA ALA A 17 -3.36 -6.15 -13.09
C ALA A 17 -2.71 -7.41 -12.50
N PRO A 18 -2.36 -7.41 -11.20
CA PRO A 18 -1.72 -8.57 -10.60
C PRO A 18 -2.72 -9.71 -10.37
N THR A 19 -2.25 -10.93 -10.51
CA THR A 19 -2.97 -12.14 -10.13
C THR A 19 -2.30 -12.75 -8.90
N ASN A 20 -2.99 -12.79 -7.77
CA ASN A 20 -2.54 -13.48 -6.56
C ASN A 20 -1.09 -13.16 -6.11
N VAL A 21 -0.66 -11.92 -6.25
CA VAL A 21 0.68 -11.46 -5.86
C VAL A 21 0.74 -11.22 -4.35
N GLU A 22 1.85 -11.62 -3.72
CA GLU A 22 2.14 -11.27 -2.32
C GLU A 22 2.71 -9.84 -2.25
N PRO A 23 2.03 -8.89 -1.60
CA PRO A 23 2.49 -7.49 -1.58
C PRO A 23 3.89 -7.30 -1.02
N SER A 24 4.28 -8.09 -0.01
CA SER A 24 5.60 -7.98 0.63
C SER A 24 6.78 -8.32 -0.29
N THR A 25 6.52 -8.90 -1.46
CA THR A 25 7.55 -9.23 -2.46
C THR A 25 7.68 -8.18 -3.56
N LYS A 26 6.84 -7.13 -3.54
CA LYS A 26 6.85 -6.10 -4.58
C LYS A 26 8.12 -5.24 -4.52
N VAL A 27 8.59 -4.87 -5.69
CA VAL A 27 9.76 -4.00 -5.90
C VAL A 27 9.33 -2.74 -6.65
N ASN A 28 10.11 -1.67 -6.53
CA ASN A 28 9.82 -0.38 -7.17
C ASN A 28 8.36 0.08 -6.90
N CYS A 29 7.97 0.04 -5.65
CA CYS A 29 6.62 0.40 -5.21
C CYS A 29 6.63 1.10 -3.87
N ILE A 30 5.53 1.79 -3.56
CA ILE A 30 5.21 2.25 -2.22
C ILE A 30 3.69 2.35 -2.08
N GLY A 31 3.16 1.84 -0.97
CA GLY A 31 1.72 1.89 -0.71
C GLY A 31 1.33 1.18 0.57
N VAL A 32 0.04 1.23 0.87
CA VAL A 32 -0.57 0.46 1.95
C VAL A 32 -1.00 -0.91 1.43
N ALA A 33 -0.78 -1.94 2.23
CA ALA A 33 -1.09 -3.30 1.84
C ALA A 33 -1.63 -4.15 3.00
N GLN A 34 -2.45 -5.12 2.64
CA GLN A 34 -2.66 -6.33 3.43
C GLN A 34 -1.77 -7.42 2.86
N ILE A 35 -0.85 -7.93 3.67
CA ILE A 35 -0.01 -9.09 3.33
C ILE A 35 -0.65 -10.37 3.86
N SER A 36 -0.34 -11.52 3.25
CA SER A 36 -0.99 -12.81 3.59
C SER A 36 -0.77 -13.25 5.02
N THR A 37 0.29 -12.77 5.67
CA THR A 37 0.69 -13.13 7.03
C THR A 37 0.21 -12.15 8.11
N SER A 38 -0.51 -11.08 7.73
CA SER A 38 -0.98 -10.05 8.66
C SER A 38 -2.47 -9.78 8.50
N SER A 39 -3.19 -9.69 9.61
CA SER A 39 -4.56 -9.20 9.67
C SER A 39 -4.66 -7.67 9.70
N ASN A 40 -3.53 -6.97 9.82
CA ASN A 40 -3.44 -5.52 9.87
C ASN A 40 -2.79 -4.97 8.60
N LEU A 41 -3.02 -3.70 8.34
CA LEU A 41 -2.38 -2.97 7.24
C LEU A 41 -0.88 -2.78 7.49
N ASN A 42 -0.13 -2.74 6.41
CA ASN A 42 1.31 -2.52 6.39
C ASN A 42 1.65 -1.50 5.32
N ILE A 43 2.73 -0.74 5.48
CA ILE A 43 3.36 -0.03 4.39
C ILE A 43 4.30 -1.01 3.69
N VAL A 44 4.06 -1.24 2.42
CA VAL A 44 4.93 -2.00 1.52
C VAL A 44 5.67 -1.03 0.63
N TYR A 45 6.96 -1.22 0.52
CA TYR A 45 7.84 -0.34 -0.25
C TYR A 45 9.10 -1.07 -0.71
N GLY A 46 9.77 -0.50 -1.68
CA GLY A 46 11.05 -1.00 -2.15
C GLY A 46 11.54 -0.27 -3.40
N ASN A 47 12.86 -0.26 -3.54
CA ASN A 47 13.55 0.07 -4.79
C ASN A 47 13.57 -1.19 -5.69
N ALA A 48 14.65 -1.47 -6.41
CA ALA A 48 14.82 -2.73 -7.15
C ALA A 48 14.82 -3.98 -6.25
N THR A 49 14.73 -3.81 -4.93
CA THR A 49 14.66 -4.89 -3.94
C THR A 49 13.49 -4.61 -2.99
N ALA A 50 12.64 -5.61 -2.76
CA ALA A 50 11.58 -5.53 -1.77
C ALA A 50 12.16 -5.33 -0.37
N LYS A 51 11.52 -4.47 0.42
CA LYS A 51 11.91 -4.18 1.80
C LYS A 51 10.96 -4.85 2.78
N THR A 52 11.40 -4.98 4.02
CA THR A 52 10.54 -5.49 5.08
C THR A 52 9.36 -4.54 5.29
N PRO A 53 8.10 -5.02 5.19
CA PRO A 53 6.94 -4.17 5.39
C PRO A 53 6.91 -3.53 6.78
N ILE A 54 6.48 -2.28 6.86
CA ILE A 54 6.28 -1.57 8.12
C ILE A 54 4.87 -1.88 8.61
N ALA A 55 4.73 -2.61 9.71
CA ALA A 55 3.43 -2.93 10.29
C ALA A 55 2.79 -1.69 10.94
N LEU A 56 1.54 -1.40 10.61
CA LEU A 56 0.79 -0.29 11.22
C LEU A 56 0.16 -0.68 12.57
N GLY A 57 0.15 -1.97 12.89
CA GLY A 57 -0.34 -2.48 14.17
C GLY A 57 -1.85 -2.69 14.25
N ALA A 58 -2.33 -3.08 15.44
CA ALA A 58 -3.72 -3.51 15.66
C ALA A 58 -4.78 -2.42 15.44
N ASN A 59 -4.40 -1.15 15.48
CA ASN A 59 -5.30 -0.03 15.23
C ASN A 59 -5.69 0.12 13.76
N PHE A 60 -5.03 -0.62 12.86
CA PHE A 60 -5.25 -0.59 11.41
C PHE A 60 -5.61 -1.97 10.86
N PRO A 61 -6.76 -2.55 11.26
CA PRO A 61 -7.19 -3.85 10.75
C PRO A 61 -7.48 -3.80 9.24
N ALA A 62 -7.09 -4.84 8.51
CA ALA A 62 -7.18 -4.89 7.06
C ALA A 62 -8.48 -5.49 6.51
N ASN A 63 -9.30 -6.08 7.37
CA ASN A 63 -10.44 -6.91 6.99
C ASN A 63 -11.75 -6.50 7.64
N THR A 64 -11.97 -5.22 7.86
CA THR A 64 -13.24 -4.72 8.39
C THR A 64 -14.01 -4.00 7.28
N ALA A 65 -15.27 -4.34 7.12
CA ALA A 65 -16.17 -3.66 6.18
C ALA A 65 -16.63 -2.29 6.69
N ALA A 66 -16.34 -1.97 7.95
CA ALA A 66 -16.78 -0.75 8.61
C ALA A 66 -15.73 0.36 8.59
N ASP A 67 -14.51 0.07 8.17
CA ASP A 67 -13.40 1.02 8.23
C ASP A 67 -13.12 1.65 6.87
N ALA A 68 -12.94 2.96 6.89
CA ALA A 68 -12.42 3.74 5.78
C ALA A 68 -11.01 4.25 6.12
N TYR A 69 -10.12 4.18 5.14
CA TYR A 69 -8.73 4.59 5.28
C TYR A 69 -8.37 5.64 4.25
N GLU A 70 -7.56 6.58 4.66
CA GLU A 70 -6.92 7.56 3.79
C GLU A 70 -5.41 7.26 3.76
N LEU A 71 -4.83 7.20 2.56
CA LEU A 71 -3.39 7.12 2.35
C LEU A 71 -2.91 8.38 1.68
N ASN A 72 -1.95 9.05 2.29
CA ASN A 72 -1.23 10.16 1.70
C ASN A 72 0.23 9.78 1.47
N LEU A 73 0.73 10.03 0.27
CA LEU A 73 2.12 9.85 -0.11
C LEU A 73 2.66 11.19 -0.62
N PHE A 74 3.80 11.60 -0.12
CA PHE A 74 4.46 12.83 -0.54
C PHE A 74 5.96 12.60 -0.72
N SER A 75 6.47 12.91 -1.91
CA SER A 75 7.91 12.82 -2.21
C SER A 75 8.50 14.23 -2.27
N PRO A 76 9.37 14.61 -1.33
CA PRO A 76 10.04 15.91 -1.37
C PRO A 76 11.12 15.93 -2.46
N PRO A 77 11.57 17.15 -2.91
CA PRO A 77 12.63 17.29 -3.92
C PRO A 77 13.96 16.61 -3.55
N ALA A 78 14.22 16.45 -2.25
CA ALA A 78 15.39 15.73 -1.75
C ALA A 78 15.31 14.20 -1.90
N GLY A 79 14.20 13.69 -2.38
CA GLY A 79 13.92 12.27 -2.55
C GLY A 79 13.42 11.58 -1.28
N GLY A 80 13.09 10.30 -1.42
CA GLY A 80 12.36 9.55 -0.40
C GLY A 80 10.85 9.81 -0.45
N VAL A 81 10.10 9.16 0.42
CA VAL A 81 8.64 9.30 0.46
C VAL A 81 8.16 9.38 1.90
N HIS A 82 7.47 10.44 2.24
CA HIS A 82 6.63 10.51 3.43
C HIS A 82 5.33 9.77 3.18
N TRP A 83 4.90 8.98 4.13
CA TRP A 83 3.62 8.32 4.11
C TRP A 83 2.82 8.66 5.36
N HIS A 84 1.50 8.76 5.21
CA HIS A 84 0.58 8.97 6.31
C HIS A 84 -0.70 8.17 6.04
N VAL A 85 -1.15 7.41 7.03
CA VAL A 85 -2.38 6.62 6.98
C VAL A 85 -3.29 7.05 8.12
N ARG A 86 -4.54 7.35 7.79
CA ARG A 86 -5.60 7.63 8.77
C ARG A 86 -6.71 6.60 8.64
N ARG A 87 -7.23 6.16 9.78
CA ARG A 87 -8.47 5.40 9.87
C ARG A 87 -9.60 6.41 10.15
N LEU A 88 -10.37 6.76 9.12
CA LEU A 88 -11.24 7.95 9.10
C LEU A 88 -12.38 7.92 10.11
N ASN A 89 -12.87 6.75 10.49
CA ASN A 89 -13.93 6.58 11.50
C ASN A 89 -13.40 6.51 12.95
N THR A 90 -12.12 6.81 13.14
CA THR A 90 -11.44 6.82 14.45
C THR A 90 -10.47 8.00 14.54
N ALA A 91 -9.76 8.12 15.67
CA ALA A 91 -8.66 9.07 15.82
C ALA A 91 -7.28 8.43 15.50
N PHE A 92 -7.24 7.21 14.97
CA PHE A 92 -5.97 6.53 14.72
C PHE A 92 -5.32 7.01 13.42
N GLU A 93 -4.06 7.39 13.54
CA GLU A 93 -3.19 7.76 12.43
C GLU A 93 -1.79 7.21 12.65
N ALA A 94 -1.07 6.97 11.56
CA ALA A 94 0.32 6.54 11.54
C ALA A 94 1.04 7.22 10.38
N SER A 95 2.27 7.62 10.59
CA SER A 95 3.10 8.26 9.57
C SER A 95 4.55 7.84 9.68
N GLY A 96 5.28 8.05 8.60
CA GLY A 96 6.72 7.78 8.57
C GLY A 96 7.37 8.26 7.29
N PHE A 97 8.63 7.91 7.14
CA PHE A 97 9.45 8.31 6.00
C PHE A 97 10.26 7.11 5.51
N VAL A 98 10.23 6.89 4.21
CA VAL A 98 11.09 5.94 3.50
C VAL A 98 12.18 6.72 2.80
N THR A 99 13.43 6.39 3.08
CA THR A 99 14.58 7.11 2.53
C THR A 99 14.69 6.95 1.01
N SER A 100 15.37 7.87 0.34
CA SER A 100 15.62 7.79 -1.10
C SER A 100 16.40 6.53 -1.53
N MET A 101 17.15 5.92 -0.62
CA MET A 101 17.89 4.67 -0.89
C MET A 101 16.98 3.43 -0.86
N GLU A 102 15.80 3.53 -0.26
CA GLU A 102 14.87 2.42 -0.09
C GLU A 102 13.56 2.59 -0.88
N ALA A 103 13.22 3.83 -1.18
CA ALA A 103 12.09 4.18 -2.05
C ALA A 103 12.37 3.82 -3.52
N PRO A 104 11.33 3.75 -4.38
CA PRO A 104 11.54 3.71 -5.82
C PRO A 104 12.46 4.84 -6.28
N SER A 105 13.29 4.57 -7.29
CA SER A 105 14.19 5.59 -7.86
C SER A 105 13.35 6.74 -8.45
N ALA A 106 13.85 7.98 -8.31
CA ALA A 106 13.24 9.17 -8.90
C ALA A 106 13.07 9.10 -10.43
N THR A 107 13.81 8.21 -11.11
CA THR A 107 13.67 7.98 -12.56
C THR A 107 12.71 6.85 -12.90
N THR A 108 12.11 6.17 -11.92
CA THR A 108 11.16 5.08 -12.14
C THR A 108 9.77 5.66 -12.36
N LEU A 109 9.19 5.38 -13.52
CA LEU A 109 7.79 5.73 -13.78
C LEU A 109 6.89 4.80 -12.96
N LEU A 110 6.05 5.38 -12.12
CA LEU A 110 5.12 4.64 -11.27
C LEU A 110 3.69 4.86 -11.77
N CYS A 111 2.91 3.80 -11.74
CA CYS A 111 1.47 3.82 -11.98
C CYS A 111 0.73 3.67 -10.66
N HIS A 112 -0.41 4.32 -10.54
CA HIS A 112 -1.34 4.02 -9.45
C HIS A 112 -1.88 2.61 -9.62
N GLN A 113 -1.77 1.81 -8.55
CA GLN A 113 -2.34 0.46 -8.48
C GLN A 113 -3.26 0.30 -7.28
N LEU A 114 -4.36 -0.37 -7.53
CA LEU A 114 -5.37 -0.67 -6.55
C LEU A 114 -5.95 -2.06 -6.85
N TRP A 115 -5.72 -3.01 -5.96
CA TRP A 115 -6.24 -4.36 -6.15
C TRP A 115 -6.39 -5.12 -4.83
N ARG A 116 -7.23 -6.14 -4.87
CA ARG A 116 -7.40 -7.12 -3.81
C ARG A 116 -7.53 -8.52 -4.42
N CYS A 117 -6.94 -9.51 -3.77
CA CYS A 117 -7.11 -10.93 -4.11
C CYS A 117 -7.25 -11.77 -2.84
N ASN A 118 -7.75 -12.99 -3.00
CA ASN A 118 -8.08 -13.88 -1.90
C ASN A 118 -7.20 -15.14 -1.84
N ASN A 119 -5.96 -15.05 -2.25
CA ASN A 119 -5.01 -16.17 -2.23
C ASN A 119 -5.48 -17.36 -3.10
N ALA A 120 -5.95 -17.09 -4.32
CA ALA A 120 -6.46 -18.09 -5.27
C ALA A 120 -7.68 -18.91 -4.78
N THR A 121 -8.33 -18.49 -3.68
CA THR A 121 -9.59 -19.08 -3.24
C THR A 121 -10.74 -18.49 -4.05
N ALA A 122 -11.71 -19.30 -4.47
CA ALA A 122 -12.87 -18.87 -5.27
C ALA A 122 -13.93 -18.10 -4.43
N LEU A 123 -13.49 -17.02 -3.77
CA LEU A 123 -14.36 -16.14 -2.99
C LEU A 123 -14.25 -14.71 -3.52
N ALA A 124 -15.38 -14.05 -3.65
CA ALA A 124 -15.40 -12.64 -4.04
C ALA A 124 -14.76 -11.77 -2.96
N VAL A 125 -13.82 -10.93 -3.36
CA VAL A 125 -13.24 -9.89 -2.51
C VAL A 125 -13.35 -8.56 -3.25
N GLY A 126 -13.65 -7.51 -2.50
CA GLY A 126 -13.84 -6.17 -3.05
C GLY A 126 -13.00 -5.14 -2.33
N LEU A 127 -12.87 -4.00 -2.95
CA LEU A 127 -12.26 -2.80 -2.42
C LEU A 127 -13.05 -1.61 -2.95
N ASP A 128 -13.61 -0.82 -2.06
CA ASP A 128 -14.34 0.40 -2.40
C ASP A 128 -13.37 1.59 -2.37
N VAL A 129 -13.42 2.40 -3.41
CA VAL A 129 -12.59 3.61 -3.53
C VAL A 129 -13.48 4.83 -3.54
N CYS A 130 -13.32 5.69 -2.53
CA CYS A 130 -14.10 6.92 -2.41
C CYS A 130 -13.49 8.08 -3.19
N GLY A 131 -12.19 8.07 -3.45
CA GLY A 131 -11.51 9.10 -4.21
C GLY A 131 -10.03 8.83 -4.41
N ILE A 132 -9.48 9.41 -5.47
CA ILE A 132 -8.04 9.41 -5.77
C ILE A 132 -7.69 10.84 -6.15
N TYR A 133 -6.62 11.37 -5.57
CA TYR A 133 -6.04 12.64 -5.93
C TYR A 133 -4.55 12.46 -6.20
N ILE A 134 -4.07 12.98 -7.32
CA ILE A 134 -2.65 12.92 -7.70
C ILE A 134 -2.25 14.33 -8.16
N GLU A 135 -1.18 14.84 -7.59
CA GLU A 135 -0.54 16.08 -7.99
C GLU A 135 0.93 15.82 -8.29
N THR A 136 1.44 16.41 -9.36
CA THR A 136 2.85 16.32 -9.73
C THR A 136 3.40 17.73 -9.86
N ASP A 137 4.51 18.01 -9.18
CA ASP A 137 5.29 19.22 -9.41
C ASP A 137 6.07 19.09 -10.74
N HIS A 138 5.95 20.08 -11.58
CA HIS A 138 6.67 20.20 -12.85
C HIS A 138 7.82 21.21 -12.73
#